data_c75e6309a371faa8091bc9fdbd2eff51
#
_entry.id   c75e6309a371faa8091bc9fdbd2eff51
#
_cell.length_a   1.000
_cell.length_b   1.000
_cell.length_c   1.000
_cell.angle_alpha   90.00
_cell.angle_beta   90.00
_cell.angle_gamma   90.00
#
_symmetry.space_group_name_H-M   'P 1'
#
loop_
_entity.id
_entity.type
_entity.pdbx_description
1 polymer ?
#
loop_
_entity_poly.entity_id
_entity_poly.type
_entity_poly.pdbx_seq_one_letter_code
_entity_poly.pdbx_strand_id
1 'polypeptide(L)'
;MKAALGALAVVVATLAVGAAPAASTPRECRGFMVCVPVQGPWVVVPTAQNVPRRQVEYQLSCPRRYVVGGLDAELSNRAIDVSFLGKVGSPVNPGITTSRAAVFIATYVGASARAASFRPHVGCIPGSGGGRVPTANNAFRPGQPLVRRVLTARIRPATAKHHGKSCARRERLIGGSHALGFYTPKPPSEALTATVSGAQALRRDGVTVSVSSDDALFGVRAVVQVHALCSRAP
;
A
#
# COMPACT_ATOMS: atom_id res chain seq x y z
N MET A 1 64.46 -54.37 17.93
CA MET A 1 64.33 -52.89 17.77
C MET A 1 63.36 -52.63 16.63
N LYS A 2 62.11 -52.29 16.94
CA LYS A 2 61.05 -51.99 15.94
C LYS A 2 60.68 -50.50 16.11
N ALA A 3 60.98 -49.67 15.10
CA ALA A 3 60.63 -48.26 15.07
C ALA A 3 59.21 -48.14 14.51
N ALA A 4 58.31 -47.52 15.27
CA ALA A 4 57.00 -47.21 14.84
C ALA A 4 56.97 -45.76 14.30
N LEU A 5 56.69 -45.57 12.98
CA LEU A 5 56.42 -44.29 12.39
C LEU A 5 54.92 -43.89 12.63
N GLY A 6 54.71 -42.84 13.39
CA GLY A 6 53.38 -42.22 13.55
C GLY A 6 53.12 -41.22 12.44
N ALA A 7 52.09 -41.48 11.66
CA ALA A 7 51.58 -40.54 10.62
C ALA A 7 50.65 -39.51 11.27
N LEU A 8 51.05 -38.24 11.22
CA LEU A 8 50.25 -37.11 11.67
C LEU A 8 49.31 -36.68 10.55
N ALA A 9 48.03 -36.97 10.66
CA ALA A 9 47.00 -36.49 9.70
C ALA A 9 46.56 -35.08 10.12
N VAL A 10 46.93 -34.08 9.32
CA VAL A 10 46.44 -32.69 9.46
C VAL A 10 45.12 -32.58 8.78
N VAL A 11 44.04 -32.47 9.53
CA VAL A 11 42.69 -32.19 9.01
C VAL A 11 42.57 -30.68 8.80
N VAL A 12 42.63 -30.23 7.54
CA VAL A 12 42.34 -28.85 7.17
C VAL A 12 40.81 -28.69 7.09
N ALA A 13 40.19 -28.10 8.12
CA ALA A 13 38.80 -27.73 8.09
C ALA A 13 38.65 -26.46 7.26
N THR A 14 38.18 -26.58 6.01
CA THR A 14 37.76 -25.44 5.16
C THR A 14 36.47 -24.90 5.70
N LEU A 15 36.51 -23.77 6.40
CA LEU A 15 35.34 -22.95 6.75
C LEU A 15 34.78 -22.36 5.45
N ALA A 16 33.75 -23.02 4.91
CA ALA A 16 32.92 -22.42 3.85
C ALA A 16 32.14 -21.26 4.46
N VAL A 17 32.68 -20.06 4.36
CA VAL A 17 31.92 -18.84 4.65
C VAL A 17 30.82 -18.75 3.58
N GLY A 18 29.64 -19.24 3.92
CA GLY A 18 28.44 -19.09 3.08
C GLY A 18 28.16 -17.61 2.90
N ALA A 19 28.42 -17.07 1.70
CA ALA A 19 27.99 -15.73 1.33
C ALA A 19 26.46 -15.70 1.49
N ALA A 20 25.97 -14.94 2.48
CA ALA A 20 24.54 -14.68 2.59
C ALA A 20 24.05 -14.09 1.24
N PRO A 21 22.93 -14.58 0.67
CA PRO A 21 22.42 -14.02 -0.57
C PRO A 21 22.18 -12.52 -0.36
N ALA A 22 22.82 -11.70 -1.20
CA ALA A 22 22.63 -10.26 -1.20
C ALA A 22 21.13 -10.00 -1.36
N ALA A 23 20.51 -9.40 -0.34
CA ALA A 23 19.10 -9.05 -0.37
C ALA A 23 18.87 -8.16 -1.59
N SER A 24 18.08 -8.62 -2.56
CA SER A 24 17.79 -7.86 -3.77
C SER A 24 17.10 -6.56 -3.38
N THR A 25 17.62 -5.44 -3.87
CA THR A 25 17.00 -4.13 -3.64
C THR A 25 15.56 -4.14 -4.13
N PRO A 26 14.57 -3.80 -3.28
CA PRO A 26 13.18 -3.71 -3.69
C PRO A 26 13.00 -2.81 -4.92
N ARG A 27 12.08 -3.16 -5.81
CA ARG A 27 11.92 -2.47 -7.10
C ARG A 27 11.63 -0.98 -6.93
N GLU A 28 10.79 -0.64 -5.95
CA GLU A 28 10.42 0.73 -5.58
C GLU A 28 11.59 1.55 -5.03
N CYS A 29 12.67 0.90 -4.61
CA CYS A 29 13.90 1.54 -4.10
C CYS A 29 15.06 1.53 -5.10
N ARG A 30 14.86 1.00 -6.31
CA ARG A 30 15.93 0.87 -7.29
C ARG A 30 16.48 2.23 -7.72
N GLY A 31 17.79 2.37 -7.66
CA GLY A 31 18.49 3.61 -8.02
C GLY A 31 18.63 4.64 -6.90
N PHE A 32 18.10 4.38 -5.70
CA PHE A 32 18.27 5.26 -4.56
C PHE A 32 19.33 4.73 -3.58
N MET A 33 20.24 5.59 -3.15
CA MET A 33 21.25 5.24 -2.15
C MET A 33 20.64 5.04 -0.75
N VAL A 34 19.61 5.83 -0.42
CA VAL A 34 18.87 5.73 0.83
C VAL A 34 17.39 5.63 0.50
N CYS A 35 16.81 4.48 0.79
CA CYS A 35 15.40 4.22 0.54
C CYS A 35 14.84 3.25 1.59
N VAL A 36 13.67 3.58 2.12
CA VAL A 36 12.90 2.72 3.01
C VAL A 36 11.71 2.17 2.23
N PRO A 37 11.67 0.88 1.94
CA PRO A 37 10.53 0.28 1.27
C PRO A 37 9.33 0.24 2.23
N VAL A 38 8.17 0.65 1.75
CA VAL A 38 6.90 0.55 2.48
C VAL A 38 5.91 -0.23 1.63
N GLN A 39 5.43 -1.33 2.19
CA GLN A 39 4.51 -2.25 1.56
C GLN A 39 3.11 -2.09 2.15
N GLY A 40 2.11 -2.00 1.29
CA GLY A 40 0.70 -1.98 1.68
C GLY A 40 0.11 -3.39 1.87
N PRO A 41 -1.18 -3.49 2.16
CA PRO A 41 -1.92 -4.75 2.14
C PRO A 41 -2.18 -5.20 0.70
N TRP A 42 -2.56 -6.46 0.52
CA TRP A 42 -3.26 -6.90 -0.67
C TRP A 42 -4.65 -6.27 -0.71
N VAL A 43 -4.87 -5.39 -1.65
CA VAL A 43 -6.13 -4.64 -1.83
C VAL A 43 -7.00 -5.38 -2.84
N VAL A 44 -8.23 -5.68 -2.45
CA VAL A 44 -9.20 -6.38 -3.29
C VAL A 44 -9.66 -5.47 -4.42
N VAL A 45 -9.56 -5.95 -5.66
CA VAL A 45 -10.04 -5.24 -6.86
C VAL A 45 -11.41 -5.79 -7.24
N PRO A 46 -12.44 -4.97 -7.40
CA PRO A 46 -13.75 -5.43 -7.84
C PRO A 46 -13.68 -6.04 -9.25
N THR A 47 -14.19 -7.25 -9.40
CA THR A 47 -14.17 -7.98 -10.69
C THR A 47 -15.56 -8.19 -11.29
N ALA A 48 -16.63 -7.99 -10.49
CA ALA A 48 -18.00 -8.20 -10.94
C ALA A 48 -18.38 -7.27 -12.11
N GLN A 49 -19.07 -7.81 -13.10
CA GLN A 49 -19.44 -7.06 -14.31
C GLN A 49 -20.53 -6.02 -14.06
N ASN A 50 -21.33 -6.20 -13.02
CA ASN A 50 -22.44 -5.35 -12.64
C ASN A 50 -22.06 -4.16 -11.74
N VAL A 51 -20.80 -4.01 -11.36
CA VAL A 51 -20.35 -2.83 -10.61
C VAL A 51 -20.07 -1.68 -11.56
N PRO A 52 -20.48 -0.43 -11.20
CA PRO A 52 -20.30 0.73 -12.07
C PRO A 52 -18.86 1.00 -12.47
N ARG A 53 -17.91 0.63 -11.60
CA ARG A 53 -16.47 0.74 -11.85
C ARG A 53 -15.76 -0.47 -11.23
N ARG A 54 -15.04 -1.23 -12.06
CA ARG A 54 -14.14 -2.28 -11.60
C ARG A 54 -12.82 -1.71 -11.10
N GLN A 55 -12.90 -0.67 -10.32
CA GLN A 55 -11.77 0.14 -9.89
C GLN A 55 -11.78 0.28 -8.38
N VAL A 56 -10.59 0.23 -7.79
CA VAL A 56 -10.36 0.51 -6.37
C VAL A 56 -9.19 1.46 -6.22
N GLU A 57 -9.25 2.31 -5.21
CA GLU A 57 -8.19 3.26 -4.88
C GLU A 57 -7.63 2.95 -3.49
N TYR A 58 -6.31 2.96 -3.37
CA TYR A 58 -5.63 2.79 -2.10
C TYR A 58 -4.49 3.80 -1.95
N GLN A 59 -4.48 4.55 -0.86
CA GLN A 59 -3.41 5.48 -0.54
C GLN A 59 -2.38 4.82 0.35
N LEU A 60 -1.13 4.81 -0.09
CA LEU A 60 0.01 4.39 0.70
C LEU A 60 0.88 5.60 1.01
N SER A 61 1.45 5.65 2.23
CA SER A 61 2.17 6.82 2.71
C SER A 61 3.53 6.45 3.28
N CYS A 62 4.50 7.26 3.00
CA CYS A 62 5.81 7.21 3.62
C CYS A 62 5.76 7.59 5.11
N PRO A 63 6.69 7.11 5.93
CA PRO A 63 6.89 7.59 7.29
C PRO A 63 7.10 9.12 7.35
N ARG A 64 6.99 9.69 8.54
CA ARG A 64 7.32 11.10 8.74
C ARG A 64 8.76 11.38 8.30
N ARG A 65 9.01 12.55 7.69
CA ARG A 65 10.31 13.00 7.14
C ARG A 65 10.76 12.28 5.87
N TYR A 66 9.93 11.40 5.31
CA TYR A 66 10.18 10.76 4.02
C TYR A 66 9.14 11.19 3.00
N VAL A 67 9.54 11.16 1.75
CA VAL A 67 8.67 11.43 0.59
C VAL A 67 8.73 10.24 -0.36
N VAL A 68 7.74 10.13 -1.22
CA VAL A 68 7.67 9.05 -2.22
C VAL A 68 8.72 9.29 -3.29
N GLY A 69 9.70 8.40 -3.37
CA GLY A 69 10.75 8.40 -4.39
C GLY A 69 10.48 7.40 -5.52
N GLY A 70 9.96 6.23 -5.19
CA GLY A 70 9.64 5.18 -6.15
C GLY A 70 8.30 4.53 -5.88
N LEU A 71 7.74 3.89 -6.92
CA LEU A 71 6.45 3.22 -6.90
C LEU A 71 6.56 1.86 -7.56
N ASP A 72 5.91 0.85 -6.99
CA ASP A 72 5.73 -0.47 -7.59
C ASP A 72 4.42 -1.09 -7.10
N ALA A 73 3.95 -2.14 -7.77
CA ALA A 73 2.79 -2.91 -7.34
C ALA A 73 2.95 -4.39 -7.69
N GLU A 74 2.67 -5.25 -6.73
CA GLU A 74 2.48 -6.67 -7.00
C GLU A 74 1.02 -6.92 -7.42
N LEU A 75 0.83 -7.80 -8.40
CA LEU A 75 -0.47 -8.13 -8.95
C LEU A 75 -0.75 -9.62 -8.76
N SER A 76 -1.94 -9.98 -8.26
CA SER A 76 -2.39 -11.38 -8.19
C SER A 76 -2.82 -11.92 -9.55
N ASN A 77 -3.13 -11.03 -10.50
CA ASN A 77 -3.62 -11.35 -11.82
C ASN A 77 -3.11 -10.34 -12.85
N ARG A 78 -2.74 -10.81 -14.04
CA ARG A 78 -2.29 -9.95 -15.16
C ARG A 78 -3.37 -9.05 -15.75
N ALA A 79 -4.64 -9.34 -15.47
CA ALA A 79 -5.78 -8.51 -15.89
C ALA A 79 -6.05 -7.33 -14.95
N ILE A 80 -5.09 -6.92 -14.14
CA ILE A 80 -5.17 -5.73 -13.31
C ILE A 80 -4.25 -4.67 -13.87
N ASP A 81 -4.82 -3.54 -14.27
CA ASP A 81 -4.07 -2.34 -14.60
C ASP A 81 -3.91 -1.47 -13.36
N VAL A 82 -2.69 -1.00 -13.10
CA VAL A 82 -2.41 -0.11 -11.98
C VAL A 82 -1.84 1.20 -12.48
N SER A 83 -2.51 2.27 -12.12
CA SER A 83 -2.03 3.63 -12.26
C SER A 83 -1.89 4.29 -10.89
N PHE A 84 -1.30 5.47 -10.83
CA PHE A 84 -1.14 6.17 -9.56
C PHE A 84 -1.29 7.69 -9.70
N LEU A 85 -1.76 8.30 -8.62
CA LEU A 85 -1.78 9.74 -8.43
C LEU A 85 -0.84 10.10 -7.30
N GLY A 86 0.05 11.03 -7.56
CA GLY A 86 1.03 11.47 -6.58
C GLY A 86 2.20 12.19 -7.24
N LYS A 87 3.05 12.77 -6.41
CA LYS A 87 4.28 13.42 -6.86
C LYS A 87 5.46 12.64 -6.32
N VAL A 88 6.27 12.12 -7.21
CA VAL A 88 7.52 11.45 -6.88
C VAL A 88 8.57 12.50 -6.59
N GLY A 89 9.31 12.33 -5.49
CA GLY A 89 10.33 13.25 -5.05
C GLY A 89 11.72 12.92 -5.59
N SER A 90 12.59 13.92 -5.49
CA SER A 90 14.02 13.72 -5.70
C SER A 90 14.78 14.25 -4.48
N PRO A 91 15.73 13.49 -3.91
CA PRO A 91 16.54 13.95 -2.79
C PRO A 91 17.55 15.03 -3.19
N VAL A 92 17.82 15.17 -4.50
CA VAL A 92 18.80 16.15 -5.04
C VAL A 92 18.21 17.53 -5.35
N ASN A 93 16.89 17.70 -5.24
CA ASN A 93 16.22 18.99 -5.47
C ASN A 93 15.58 19.49 -4.17
N PRO A 94 16.34 20.08 -3.26
CA PRO A 94 15.79 20.71 -2.07
C PRO A 94 14.84 21.85 -2.50
N GLY A 95 13.66 21.91 -1.89
CA GLY A 95 12.64 22.91 -2.21
C GLY A 95 11.53 22.45 -3.15
N ILE A 96 11.63 21.32 -3.82
CA ILE A 96 10.49 20.75 -4.52
C ILE A 96 9.56 20.12 -3.50
N THR A 97 8.32 20.60 -3.45
CA THR A 97 7.27 20.03 -2.62
C THR A 97 6.90 18.66 -3.15
N THR A 98 7.32 17.61 -2.45
CA THR A 98 7.03 16.24 -2.81
C THR A 98 6.00 15.66 -1.86
N SER A 99 5.18 14.77 -2.37
CA SER A 99 4.14 14.11 -1.59
C SER A 99 4.73 13.01 -0.70
N ARG A 100 4.20 12.90 0.51
CA ARG A 100 4.44 11.75 1.37
C ARG A 100 3.55 10.56 1.02
N ALA A 101 2.62 10.70 0.11
CA ALA A 101 1.65 9.69 -0.24
C ALA A 101 1.47 9.58 -1.74
N ALA A 102 1.19 8.37 -2.20
CA ALA A 102 0.67 8.09 -3.52
C ALA A 102 -0.66 7.35 -3.40
N VAL A 103 -1.59 7.62 -4.31
CA VAL A 103 -2.82 6.86 -4.47
C VAL A 103 -2.62 5.91 -5.64
N PHE A 104 -2.71 4.65 -5.37
CA PHE A 104 -2.74 3.59 -6.38
C PHE A 104 -4.17 3.38 -6.81
N ILE A 105 -4.38 3.26 -8.10
CA ILE A 105 -5.67 3.04 -8.73
C ILE A 105 -5.56 1.75 -9.50
N ALA A 106 -6.24 0.70 -9.04
CA ALA A 106 -6.24 -0.60 -9.72
C ALA A 106 -7.59 -0.83 -10.39
N THR A 107 -7.55 -1.20 -11.65
CA THR A 107 -8.72 -1.48 -12.48
C THR A 107 -8.64 -2.90 -13.02
N TYR A 108 -9.72 -3.67 -12.88
CA TYR A 108 -9.79 -5.01 -13.46
C TYR A 108 -10.31 -4.93 -14.91
N VAL A 109 -9.48 -5.37 -15.86
CA VAL A 109 -9.79 -5.35 -17.30
C VAL A 109 -10.10 -6.74 -17.87
N GLY A 110 -10.07 -7.79 -17.03
CA GLY A 110 -10.34 -9.16 -17.46
C GLY A 110 -11.82 -9.48 -17.67
N ALA A 111 -12.07 -10.59 -18.34
CA ALA A 111 -13.42 -11.11 -18.59
C ALA A 111 -13.95 -12.01 -17.46
N SER A 112 -13.06 -12.66 -16.68
CA SER A 112 -13.46 -13.61 -15.63
C SER A 112 -13.67 -12.93 -14.28
N ALA A 113 -14.67 -13.39 -13.52
CA ALA A 113 -15.00 -12.90 -12.18
C ALA A 113 -14.10 -13.51 -11.07
N ARG A 114 -12.85 -13.84 -11.35
CA ARG A 114 -11.93 -14.38 -10.33
C ARG A 114 -11.52 -13.29 -9.34
N ALA A 115 -11.27 -13.68 -8.10
CA ALA A 115 -10.71 -12.78 -7.10
C ALA A 115 -9.42 -12.14 -7.63
N ALA A 116 -9.38 -10.84 -7.58
CA ALA A 116 -8.24 -10.04 -8.02
C ALA A 116 -7.80 -9.12 -6.88
N SER A 117 -6.51 -8.99 -6.70
CA SER A 117 -5.94 -8.09 -5.71
C SER A 117 -4.59 -7.55 -6.17
N PHE A 118 -4.24 -6.37 -5.71
CA PHE A 118 -2.91 -5.81 -5.90
C PHE A 118 -2.32 -5.38 -4.56
N ARG A 119 -1.01 -5.32 -4.48
CA ARG A 119 -0.29 -4.84 -3.30
C ARG A 119 0.54 -3.62 -3.69
N PRO A 120 0.22 -2.42 -3.16
CA PRO A 120 0.98 -1.22 -3.46
C PRO A 120 2.31 -1.19 -2.69
N HIS A 121 3.35 -0.68 -3.32
CA HIS A 121 4.67 -0.47 -2.75
C HIS A 121 5.13 0.97 -3.01
N VAL A 122 5.73 1.60 -2.01
CA VAL A 122 6.40 2.90 -2.17
C VAL A 122 7.82 2.84 -1.63
N GLY A 123 8.76 3.32 -2.40
CA GLY A 123 10.11 3.59 -1.97
C GLY A 123 10.17 4.98 -1.35
N CYS A 124 10.50 5.05 -0.07
CA CYS A 124 10.49 6.28 0.69
C CYS A 124 11.92 6.81 0.84
N ILE A 125 12.18 8.00 0.32
CA ILE A 125 13.47 8.67 0.40
C ILE A 125 13.40 9.83 1.39
N PRO A 126 14.53 10.24 2.03
CA PRO A 126 14.56 11.38 2.93
C PRO A 126 14.01 12.65 2.27
N GLY A 127 13.13 13.36 2.96
CA GLY A 127 12.37 14.49 2.38
C GLY A 127 13.19 15.73 2.09
N SER A 128 14.36 15.89 2.68
CA SER A 128 15.28 17.02 2.40
C SER A 128 16.61 16.85 3.12
N GLY A 129 17.64 17.41 2.55
CA GLY A 129 18.92 17.65 3.22
C GLY A 129 18.90 18.89 4.14
N GLY A 130 17.95 18.99 5.08
CA GLY A 130 17.93 20.03 6.12
C GLY A 130 16.84 21.09 6.03
N GLY A 131 15.95 21.04 5.03
CA GLY A 131 14.80 21.93 4.92
C GLY A 131 13.55 21.44 5.67
N ARG A 132 12.53 22.29 5.69
CA ARG A 132 11.22 21.93 6.29
C ARG A 132 10.59 20.79 5.50
N VAL A 133 10.44 19.63 6.13
CA VAL A 133 9.85 18.46 5.50
C VAL A 133 8.38 18.73 5.18
N PRO A 134 7.91 18.44 3.95
CA PRO A 134 6.50 18.55 3.64
C PRO A 134 5.67 17.67 4.59
N THR A 135 4.79 18.30 5.34
CA THR A 135 3.93 17.60 6.30
C THR A 135 2.63 17.10 5.66
N ALA A 136 2.34 17.55 4.45
CA ALA A 136 1.11 17.21 3.76
C ALA A 136 1.12 15.76 3.28
N ASN A 137 0.32 14.94 3.93
CA ASN A 137 0.01 13.57 3.47
C ASN A 137 -1.07 13.64 2.38
N ASN A 138 -0.80 14.37 1.31
CA ASN A 138 -1.70 14.62 0.22
C ASN A 138 -1.05 14.21 -1.11
N ALA A 139 -1.73 13.35 -1.86
CA ALA A 139 -1.29 12.89 -3.17
C ALA A 139 -1.54 13.91 -4.30
N PHE A 140 -2.22 15.00 -4.01
CA PHE A 140 -2.53 16.03 -5.00
C PHE A 140 -1.52 17.18 -4.99
N ARG A 141 -1.40 17.83 -6.13
CA ARG A 141 -0.54 19.03 -6.26
C ARG A 141 -1.07 20.14 -5.36
N PRO A 142 -0.19 20.95 -4.75
CA PRO A 142 -0.59 22.17 -4.09
C PRO A 142 -1.36 23.08 -5.07
N GLY A 143 -2.39 23.76 -4.57
CA GLY A 143 -3.19 24.67 -5.40
C GLY A 143 -4.33 24.03 -6.19
N GLN A 144 -4.47 22.69 -6.19
CA GLN A 144 -5.67 22.07 -6.76
C GLN A 144 -6.87 22.24 -5.82
N PRO A 145 -8.07 22.48 -6.39
CA PRO A 145 -9.29 22.66 -5.59
C PRO A 145 -9.75 21.36 -4.92
N LEU A 146 -9.15 20.22 -5.29
CA LEU A 146 -9.50 18.91 -4.79
C LEU A 146 -8.63 18.50 -3.60
N VAL A 147 -9.27 18.04 -2.55
CA VAL A 147 -8.63 17.49 -1.35
C VAL A 147 -9.12 16.07 -1.12
N ARG A 148 -8.19 15.13 -1.05
CA ARG A 148 -8.50 13.75 -0.65
C ARG A 148 -8.31 13.59 0.85
N ARG A 149 -9.35 13.15 1.52
CA ARG A 149 -9.34 12.83 2.95
C ARG A 149 -9.48 11.34 3.13
N VAL A 150 -8.54 10.74 3.84
CA VAL A 150 -8.44 9.28 3.97
C VAL A 150 -8.54 8.89 5.44
N LEU A 151 -9.25 7.80 5.70
CA LEU A 151 -9.28 7.08 6.96
C LEU A 151 -8.89 5.64 6.68
N THR A 152 -7.90 5.11 7.39
CA THR A 152 -7.58 3.68 7.39
C THR A 152 -7.93 3.11 8.76
N ALA A 153 -8.80 2.12 8.79
CA ALA A 153 -9.24 1.46 10.02
C ALA A 153 -8.99 -0.05 9.96
N ARG A 154 -8.64 -0.64 11.10
CA ARG A 154 -8.49 -2.09 11.23
C ARG A 154 -9.88 -2.74 11.31
N ILE A 155 -10.05 -3.82 10.57
CA ILE A 155 -11.21 -4.70 10.65
C ILE A 155 -10.89 -5.78 11.70
N ARG A 156 -11.81 -6.00 12.65
CA ARG A 156 -11.70 -7.05 13.66
C ARG A 156 -12.58 -8.22 13.24
N PRO A 157 -12.22 -9.47 13.59
CA PRO A 157 -13.09 -10.63 13.35
C PRO A 157 -14.46 -10.48 14.02
N ALA A 158 -15.48 -11.10 13.45
CA ALA A 158 -16.86 -11.15 13.99
C ALA A 158 -17.41 -9.77 14.37
N THR A 159 -17.16 -8.75 13.56
CA THR A 159 -17.65 -7.39 13.86
C THR A 159 -18.40 -6.78 12.69
N ALA A 160 -19.40 -5.96 13.02
CA ALA A 160 -20.03 -5.04 12.09
C ALA A 160 -19.81 -3.60 12.59
N LYS A 161 -19.17 -2.76 11.78
CA LYS A 161 -18.84 -1.38 12.15
C LYS A 161 -18.99 -0.42 10.98
N HIS A 162 -19.31 0.83 11.34
CA HIS A 162 -19.33 1.93 10.38
C HIS A 162 -18.01 2.73 10.50
N HIS A 163 -17.41 3.04 9.36
CA HIS A 163 -16.25 3.89 9.25
C HIS A 163 -16.57 5.06 8.31
N GLY A 164 -16.32 6.27 8.76
CA GLY A 164 -16.67 7.46 7.99
C GLY A 164 -15.50 8.42 7.83
N LYS A 165 -15.50 9.16 6.72
CA LYS A 165 -14.61 10.28 6.49
C LYS A 165 -15.36 11.42 5.86
N SER A 166 -15.30 12.58 6.51
CA SER A 166 -15.99 13.80 6.07
C SER A 166 -15.03 14.82 5.48
N CYS A 167 -15.57 15.66 4.62
CA CYS A 167 -14.94 16.89 4.17
C CYS A 167 -14.87 17.92 5.32
N ALA A 168 -13.95 18.87 5.22
CA ALA A 168 -13.88 19.93 6.21
C ALA A 168 -15.02 20.94 6.02
N ARG A 169 -15.22 21.76 7.05
CA ARG A 169 -16.12 22.92 6.96
C ARG A 169 -15.72 23.78 5.75
N ARG A 170 -16.64 24.14 4.89
CA ARG A 170 -16.44 24.85 3.61
C ARG A 170 -15.88 23.98 2.46
N GLU A 171 -15.88 22.67 2.60
CA GLU A 171 -15.63 21.75 1.49
C GLU A 171 -16.93 21.03 1.14
N ARG A 172 -17.04 20.61 -0.12
CA ARG A 172 -18.16 19.79 -0.61
C ARG A 172 -17.64 18.42 -1.01
N LEU A 173 -18.36 17.38 -0.67
CA LEU A 173 -18.07 16.04 -1.18
C LEU A 173 -18.42 16.00 -2.68
N ILE A 174 -17.46 15.57 -3.48
CA ILE A 174 -17.62 15.36 -4.93
C ILE A 174 -17.49 13.89 -5.33
N GLY A 175 -16.97 13.06 -4.44
CA GLY A 175 -16.84 11.62 -4.66
C GLY A 175 -16.33 10.90 -3.43
N GLY A 176 -16.48 9.59 -3.43
CA GLY A 176 -15.96 8.75 -2.38
C GLY A 176 -15.76 7.33 -2.86
N SER A 177 -14.81 6.66 -2.24
CA SER A 177 -14.50 5.26 -2.49
C SER A 177 -14.05 4.58 -1.20
N HIS A 178 -14.02 3.25 -1.22
CA HIS A 178 -13.40 2.47 -0.16
C HIS A 178 -12.61 1.32 -0.75
N ALA A 179 -11.69 0.80 0.05
CA ALA A 179 -10.86 -0.34 -0.28
C ALA A 179 -10.79 -1.29 0.90
N LEU A 180 -10.85 -2.59 0.64
CA LEU A 180 -10.58 -3.65 1.62
C LEU A 180 -9.20 -4.21 1.34
N GLY A 181 -8.39 -4.36 2.38
CA GLY A 181 -7.02 -4.83 2.26
C GLY A 181 -6.65 -5.85 3.32
N PHE A 182 -5.83 -6.84 2.94
CA PHE A 182 -5.39 -7.95 3.78
C PHE A 182 -3.86 -8.00 3.85
N TYR A 183 -3.31 -8.02 5.06
CA TYR A 183 -1.87 -8.19 5.27
C TYR A 183 -1.54 -9.68 5.35
N THR A 184 -1.37 -10.29 4.18
CA THR A 184 -0.99 -11.70 4.01
C THR A 184 0.30 -11.79 3.18
N PRO A 185 1.13 -12.83 3.36
CA PRO A 185 2.35 -13.00 2.55
C PRO A 185 2.06 -13.17 1.05
N LYS A 186 0.97 -13.86 0.72
CA LYS A 186 0.48 -14.10 -0.65
C LYS A 186 -0.85 -13.40 -0.88
N PRO A 187 -1.31 -13.22 -2.13
CA PRO A 187 -2.64 -12.72 -2.43
C PRO A 187 -3.71 -13.49 -1.64
N PRO A 188 -4.71 -12.80 -1.06
CA PRO A 188 -5.77 -13.46 -0.32
C PRO A 188 -6.58 -14.38 -1.24
N SER A 189 -6.97 -15.53 -0.71
CA SER A 189 -7.87 -16.44 -1.42
C SER A 189 -9.27 -15.81 -1.55
N GLU A 190 -10.08 -16.33 -2.46
CA GLU A 190 -11.47 -15.92 -2.61
C GLU A 190 -12.26 -16.17 -1.32
N ALA A 191 -12.05 -17.31 -0.67
CA ALA A 191 -12.65 -17.61 0.62
C ALA A 191 -12.29 -16.56 1.69
N LEU A 192 -11.02 -16.13 1.76
CA LEU A 192 -10.61 -15.10 2.72
C LEU A 192 -11.21 -13.72 2.36
N THR A 193 -11.29 -13.36 1.09
CA THR A 193 -11.90 -12.08 0.70
C THR A 193 -13.39 -12.05 0.97
N ALA A 194 -14.08 -13.19 0.88
CA ALA A 194 -15.51 -13.32 1.19
C ALA A 194 -15.83 -13.16 2.69
N THR A 195 -14.84 -13.32 3.59
CA THR A 195 -15.04 -13.12 5.03
C THR A 195 -15.27 -11.66 5.43
N VAL A 196 -15.05 -10.72 4.53
CA VAL A 196 -15.24 -9.28 4.77
C VAL A 196 -16.09 -8.68 3.68
N SER A 197 -17.17 -8.03 4.08
CA SER A 197 -18.00 -7.25 3.16
C SER A 197 -17.97 -5.77 3.53
N GLY A 198 -18.09 -4.91 2.52
CA GLY A 198 -18.14 -3.46 2.68
C GLY A 198 -19.23 -2.85 1.80
N ALA A 199 -20.10 -2.04 2.41
CA ALA A 199 -21.12 -1.28 1.71
C ALA A 199 -20.92 0.22 1.94
N GLN A 200 -20.85 0.99 0.86
CA GLN A 200 -20.59 2.42 0.90
C GLN A 200 -21.89 3.23 0.77
N ALA A 201 -21.99 4.27 1.59
CA ALA A 201 -23.01 5.29 1.47
C ALA A 201 -22.34 6.67 1.36
N LEU A 202 -22.76 7.46 0.34
CA LEU A 202 -22.38 8.85 0.21
C LEU A 202 -23.38 9.71 0.99
N ARG A 203 -22.86 10.63 1.79
CA ARG A 203 -23.63 11.64 2.50
C ARG A 203 -23.29 13.03 1.96
N ARG A 204 -24.05 14.04 2.38
CA ARG A 204 -23.85 15.42 1.90
C ARG A 204 -22.39 15.92 2.09
N ASP A 205 -21.74 15.53 3.16
CA ASP A 205 -20.43 16.03 3.60
C ASP A 205 -19.35 14.96 3.74
N GLY A 206 -19.68 13.68 3.44
CA GLY A 206 -18.72 12.61 3.65
C GLY A 206 -19.15 11.26 3.11
N VAL A 207 -18.31 10.30 3.37
CA VAL A 207 -18.46 8.89 2.99
C VAL A 207 -18.53 8.05 4.23
N THR A 208 -19.51 7.15 4.30
CA THR A 208 -19.61 6.12 5.35
C THR A 208 -19.52 4.76 4.70
N VAL A 209 -18.76 3.86 5.31
CA VAL A 209 -18.65 2.47 4.87
C VAL A 209 -19.05 1.57 6.04
N SER A 210 -20.06 0.75 5.82
CA SER A 210 -20.45 -0.31 6.73
C SER A 210 -19.61 -1.53 6.40
N VAL A 211 -18.83 -2.00 7.35
CA VAL A 211 -17.97 -3.17 7.18
C VAL A 211 -18.43 -4.25 8.11
N SER A 212 -18.66 -5.46 7.59
CA SER A 212 -18.90 -6.67 8.38
C SER A 212 -17.84 -7.72 8.09
N SER A 213 -17.51 -8.51 9.09
CA SER A 213 -16.56 -9.60 9.02
C SER A 213 -17.02 -10.78 9.87
N ASP A 214 -16.66 -11.98 9.48
CA ASP A 214 -16.90 -13.21 10.23
C ASP A 214 -15.67 -13.65 11.06
N ASP A 215 -15.82 -14.78 11.76
CA ASP A 215 -14.79 -15.36 12.63
C ASP A 215 -13.58 -15.88 11.85
N ALA A 216 -13.75 -16.26 10.58
CA ALA A 216 -12.66 -16.79 9.75
C ALA A 216 -11.58 -15.74 9.44
N LEU A 217 -11.84 -14.46 9.75
CA LEU A 217 -10.83 -13.40 9.72
C LEU A 217 -9.82 -13.49 10.89
N PHE A 218 -10.04 -14.40 11.85
CA PHE A 218 -9.13 -14.54 13.00
C PHE A 218 -7.69 -14.85 12.57
N GLY A 219 -6.71 -14.17 13.18
CA GLY A 219 -5.30 -14.31 12.83
C GLY A 219 -4.85 -13.51 11.59
N VAL A 220 -5.78 -12.94 10.82
CA VAL A 220 -5.46 -12.11 9.65
C VAL A 220 -5.66 -10.63 9.98
N ARG A 221 -4.65 -9.82 9.69
CA ARG A 221 -4.78 -8.37 9.76
C ARG A 221 -5.47 -7.85 8.49
N ALA A 222 -6.70 -7.38 8.64
CA ALA A 222 -7.43 -6.71 7.56
C ALA A 222 -7.69 -5.25 7.89
N VAL A 223 -7.84 -4.43 6.83
CA VAL A 223 -8.11 -3.00 6.94
C VAL A 223 -9.16 -2.57 5.92
N VAL A 224 -9.93 -1.55 6.29
CA VAL A 224 -10.71 -0.75 5.37
C VAL A 224 -10.09 0.62 5.22
N GLN A 225 -9.97 1.10 4.00
CA GLN A 225 -9.57 2.46 3.74
C GLN A 225 -10.75 3.20 3.09
N VAL A 226 -11.15 4.32 3.70
CA VAL A 226 -12.27 5.15 3.25
C VAL A 226 -11.72 6.46 2.70
N HIS A 227 -12.11 6.82 1.49
CA HIS A 227 -11.70 8.03 0.81
C HIS A 227 -12.88 8.97 0.64
N ALA A 228 -12.73 10.22 1.04
CA ALA A 228 -13.62 11.32 0.69
C ALA A 228 -12.85 12.30 -0.21
N LEU A 229 -13.34 12.48 -1.43
CA LEU A 229 -12.83 13.47 -2.36
C LEU A 229 -13.64 14.75 -2.19
N CYS A 230 -12.98 15.80 -1.74
CA CYS A 230 -13.61 17.05 -1.37
C CYS A 230 -13.14 18.17 -2.30
N SER A 231 -14.05 19.03 -2.72
CA SER A 231 -13.74 20.29 -3.40
C SER A 231 -13.78 21.41 -2.39
N ARG A 232 -12.79 22.29 -2.42
CA ARG A 232 -12.89 23.57 -1.71
C ARG A 232 -13.96 24.41 -2.41
N ALA A 233 -14.82 25.02 -1.63
CA ALA A 233 -15.68 26.07 -2.18
C ALA A 233 -14.79 27.21 -2.70
N PRO A 234 -15.13 27.82 -3.83
CA PRO A 234 -14.43 29.01 -4.32
C PRO A 234 -14.49 30.16 -3.31
#